data_32dc315190a5fafd08192ec543b44e98
#
_entry.id   32dc315190a5fafd08192ec543b44e98
#
_cell.length_a   1.000
_cell.length_b   1.000
_cell.length_c   1.000
_cell.angle_alpha   90.00
_cell.angle_beta   90.00
_cell.angle_gamma   90.00
#
_symmetry.space_group_name_H-M   'P 1'
#
loop_
_entity.id
_entity.type
_entity.pdbx_description
1 polymer ?
#
loop_
_entity_poly.entity_id
_entity_poly.type
_entity_poly.pdbx_seq_one_letter_code
_entity_poly.pdbx_strand_id
1 'polypeptide(L)'
;KVKVHWDRLRDGYPIHELSSTGGYIGWEQRKFDEALNLKTPARTGYDFTGWTYYLLKNESNIFSYDKEHPYTGTTMPESALVAVATFEPKTNIPYTLNFYLQNEDGTYPETPTKSVVHYGTADNYFVPDKALVPDEIGYRHPGYAGIHIRPDGTGGQNYYYSRAPYTLTLRNDGQVSTVPYRYGDQLDKLNDAPTRLGYTFGGWYTDETCQNAFTATTMPAKDFTLYAKWVPVDINYFLVLRKEGADGKWSQATETRTGKTDETVTINPAEFLTDEEKNTYDFPQKVNYTVSAEDGGTVSISYARKRYSLTYDLNAEDADWVSKPGVKSYRLDAALKLLTQSYVTRAGYTFDGWYTDADCTTAFTAATMPAENITLYAKWTAQGGISYTVEHYQQNVADDDYTLADTESKTGATGQPTAAESKPYPGFTAQSFEQKTVEGDGSTVVKVYYTRNEYTLTYDLNGSDAVWTNGETAKSCK
;
A
#
# COMPACT_ATOMS: atom_id res chain seq x y z
N LYS A 1 62.18 -90.94 -49.89
CA LYS A 1 62.03 -90.67 -48.48
C LYS A 1 63.36 -90.47 -47.75
N VAL A 2 64.33 -91.42 -47.91
CA VAL A 2 65.63 -91.38 -47.26
C VAL A 2 66.46 -90.17 -47.69
N LYS A 3 66.42 -89.78 -48.99
CA LYS A 3 67.19 -88.68 -49.51
C LYS A 3 66.76 -87.30 -48.89
N VAL A 4 65.46 -87.11 -48.77
CA VAL A 4 64.91 -85.92 -48.13
C VAL A 4 65.36 -85.75 -46.63
N HIS A 5 65.44 -86.89 -45.94
CA HIS A 5 65.86 -86.91 -44.57
C HIS A 5 67.36 -86.51 -44.37
N TRP A 6 68.17 -87.03 -45.28
CA TRP A 6 69.64 -86.78 -45.30
C TRP A 6 69.95 -85.29 -45.62
N ASP A 7 69.22 -84.75 -46.54
CA ASP A 7 69.33 -83.31 -46.96
C ASP A 7 69.04 -82.42 -45.71
N ARG A 8 67.99 -82.70 -44.94
CA ARG A 8 67.66 -81.97 -43.74
C ARG A 8 68.62 -82.12 -42.62
N LEU A 9 69.23 -83.34 -42.42
CA LEU A 9 70.27 -83.48 -41.44
C LEU A 9 71.52 -82.65 -41.79
N ARG A 10 71.85 -82.44 -43.03
CA ARG A 10 72.96 -81.63 -43.50
C ARG A 10 72.64 -80.14 -43.50
N ASP A 11 71.45 -79.74 -43.96
CA ASP A 11 71.10 -78.38 -44.18
C ASP A 11 70.35 -77.76 -42.98
N GLY A 12 69.81 -78.59 -42.11
CA GLY A 12 69.08 -78.21 -40.93
C GLY A 12 67.54 -78.10 -41.09
N TYR A 13 66.87 -77.98 -39.99
CA TYR A 13 65.41 -77.85 -39.89
C TYR A 13 65.01 -76.42 -39.65
N PRO A 14 63.91 -75.91 -40.25
CA PRO A 14 63.50 -74.60 -40.03
C PRO A 14 62.78 -74.41 -38.68
N ILE A 15 63.04 -73.29 -38.06
CA ILE A 15 62.24 -72.76 -36.98
C ILE A 15 61.53 -71.58 -37.47
N HIS A 16 60.22 -71.62 -37.46
CA HIS A 16 59.36 -70.51 -37.81
C HIS A 16 58.97 -69.72 -36.57
N GLU A 17 59.30 -68.44 -36.56
CA GLU A 17 59.05 -67.56 -35.43
C GLU A 17 57.72 -66.88 -35.58
N LEU A 18 56.83 -67.03 -34.61
CA LEU A 18 55.55 -66.41 -34.58
C LEU A 18 55.40 -65.57 -33.31
N SER A 19 54.60 -64.47 -33.41
CA SER A 19 54.15 -63.75 -32.23
C SER A 19 53.06 -64.54 -31.50
N SER A 20 52.81 -64.23 -30.24
CA SER A 20 51.71 -64.80 -29.45
C SER A 20 50.32 -64.67 -30.08
N THR A 21 50.14 -63.69 -30.92
CA THR A 21 48.91 -63.46 -31.72
C THR A 21 48.87 -64.17 -33.08
N GLY A 22 49.93 -65.01 -33.37
CA GLY A 22 50.06 -65.77 -34.60
C GLY A 22 50.67 -65.00 -35.79
N GLY A 23 51.09 -63.73 -35.60
CA GLY A 23 51.80 -62.99 -36.62
C GLY A 23 53.23 -63.55 -36.87
N TYR A 24 53.62 -63.67 -38.16
CA TYR A 24 54.93 -64.13 -38.53
C TYR A 24 55.95 -63.06 -38.22
N ILE A 25 57.04 -63.52 -37.47
CA ILE A 25 58.17 -62.67 -37.06
C ILE A 25 59.33 -62.88 -38.00
N GLY A 26 59.69 -64.16 -38.20
CA GLY A 26 60.87 -64.56 -38.98
C GLY A 26 61.01 -66.05 -39.04
N TRP A 27 62.14 -66.47 -39.53
CA TRP A 27 62.54 -67.87 -39.48
C TRP A 27 64.07 -67.96 -39.46
N GLU A 28 64.58 -69.11 -38.90
CA GLU A 28 65.98 -69.49 -39.02
C GLU A 28 66.13 -71.00 -39.13
N GLN A 29 67.27 -71.43 -39.48
CA GLN A 29 67.57 -72.85 -39.68
C GLN A 29 68.57 -73.35 -38.63
N ARG A 30 68.27 -74.53 -38.07
CA ARG A 30 69.14 -75.19 -37.08
C ARG A 30 69.38 -76.65 -37.46
N LYS A 31 70.63 -77.16 -37.20
CA LYS A 31 70.88 -78.52 -37.38
C LYS A 31 70.30 -79.36 -36.24
N PHE A 32 70.09 -80.64 -36.47
CA PHE A 32 69.67 -81.56 -35.44
C PHE A 32 70.60 -81.43 -34.24
N ASP A 33 70.06 -81.50 -33.02
CA ASP A 33 70.69 -81.35 -31.74
C ASP A 33 71.45 -80.02 -31.47
N GLU A 34 71.26 -79.07 -32.38
CA GLU A 34 71.76 -77.70 -32.16
C GLU A 34 70.86 -76.95 -31.15
N ALA A 35 71.52 -76.20 -30.20
CA ALA A 35 70.78 -75.46 -29.16
C ALA A 35 69.73 -74.44 -29.72
N LEU A 36 68.61 -74.40 -29.07
CA LEU A 36 67.46 -73.49 -29.47
C LEU A 36 67.67 -72.08 -28.92
N ASN A 37 68.76 -71.41 -29.29
CA ASN A 37 69.09 -70.05 -28.89
C ASN A 37 68.60 -69.09 -29.95
N LEU A 38 67.27 -68.72 -29.97
CA LEU A 38 66.71 -67.74 -30.86
C LEU A 38 67.00 -66.30 -30.40
N LYS A 39 67.07 -65.39 -31.33
CA LYS A 39 67.21 -63.96 -30.99
C LYS A 39 65.95 -63.47 -30.28
N THR A 40 66.19 -62.59 -29.33
CA THR A 40 65.06 -61.92 -28.65
C THR A 40 64.31 -60.95 -29.59
N PRO A 41 63.08 -61.22 -29.86
CA PRO A 41 62.30 -60.32 -30.67
C PRO A 41 61.92 -59.08 -29.86
N ALA A 42 61.67 -57.99 -30.51
CA ALA A 42 61.17 -56.75 -29.86
C ALA A 42 59.70 -56.50 -30.26
N ARG A 43 58.88 -56.10 -29.26
CA ARG A 43 57.56 -55.62 -29.44
C ARG A 43 57.41 -54.36 -28.65
N THR A 44 57.03 -53.26 -29.34
CA THR A 44 56.85 -51.93 -28.68
C THR A 44 55.84 -52.05 -27.56
N GLY A 45 56.23 -51.60 -26.33
CA GLY A 45 55.38 -51.60 -25.13
C GLY A 45 55.23 -52.96 -24.46
N TYR A 46 56.05 -53.98 -24.85
CA TYR A 46 56.01 -55.27 -24.25
C TYR A 46 57.43 -55.77 -23.90
N ASP A 47 57.49 -56.51 -22.84
CA ASP A 47 58.71 -57.27 -22.45
C ASP A 47 58.64 -58.72 -22.99
N PHE A 48 59.66 -59.15 -23.68
CA PHE A 48 59.75 -60.51 -24.14
C PHE A 48 60.03 -61.43 -22.96
N THR A 49 59.18 -62.47 -22.74
CA THR A 49 59.30 -63.38 -21.57
C THR A 49 59.83 -64.75 -21.99
N GLY A 50 59.83 -65.04 -23.27
CA GLY A 50 60.40 -66.32 -23.74
C GLY A 50 59.82 -66.85 -25.00
N TRP A 51 60.43 -67.91 -25.47
CA TRP A 51 59.96 -68.73 -26.57
C TRP A 51 59.31 -70.01 -26.08
N THR A 52 58.12 -70.37 -26.67
CA THR A 52 57.50 -71.67 -26.52
C THR A 52 57.61 -72.40 -27.84
N TYR A 53 58.18 -73.58 -27.86
CA TYR A 53 58.40 -74.33 -29.07
C TYR A 53 57.33 -75.39 -29.25
N TYR A 54 56.96 -75.65 -30.53
CA TYR A 54 55.98 -76.63 -30.90
C TYR A 54 56.42 -77.39 -32.16
N LEU A 55 56.16 -78.74 -32.25
CA LEU A 55 56.40 -79.48 -33.48
C LEU A 55 55.44 -79.05 -34.59
N LEU A 56 55.98 -78.79 -35.77
CA LEU A 56 55.22 -78.48 -36.95
C LEU A 56 54.50 -79.71 -37.45
N LYS A 57 53.18 -79.65 -37.60
CA LYS A 57 52.37 -80.79 -38.11
C LYS A 57 52.33 -80.87 -39.66
N ASN A 58 52.50 -79.77 -40.36
CA ASN A 58 52.48 -79.69 -41.79
C ASN A 58 53.43 -78.58 -42.31
N GLU A 59 54.48 -78.99 -43.02
CA GLU A 59 55.51 -78.09 -43.53
C GLU A 59 55.04 -77.09 -44.54
N SER A 60 53.88 -77.37 -45.23
CA SER A 60 53.24 -76.39 -46.14
C SER A 60 52.42 -75.33 -45.42
N ASN A 61 52.21 -75.48 -44.09
CA ASN A 61 51.43 -74.53 -43.32
C ASN A 61 52.06 -74.34 -41.92
N ILE A 62 52.82 -73.31 -41.78
CA ILE A 62 53.51 -72.95 -40.52
C ILE A 62 52.57 -72.69 -39.34
N PHE A 63 51.29 -72.46 -39.58
CA PHE A 63 50.25 -72.25 -38.54
C PHE A 63 49.63 -73.61 -38.08
N SER A 64 50.02 -74.76 -38.73
CA SER A 64 49.58 -76.09 -38.37
C SER A 64 50.59 -76.74 -37.49
N TYR A 65 50.65 -76.41 -36.23
CA TYR A 65 51.53 -76.95 -35.23
C TYR A 65 50.74 -77.53 -34.06
N ASP A 66 51.42 -78.33 -33.22
CA ASP A 66 50.77 -78.99 -32.09
C ASP A 66 50.71 -78.08 -30.86
N LYS A 67 49.60 -77.27 -30.80
CA LYS A 67 49.36 -76.26 -29.77
C LYS A 67 49.12 -76.87 -28.38
N GLU A 68 48.76 -78.15 -28.29
CA GLU A 68 48.41 -78.81 -27.05
C GLU A 68 49.64 -79.34 -26.31
N HIS A 69 50.68 -79.69 -27.11
CA HIS A 69 51.90 -80.30 -26.55
C HIS A 69 53.16 -79.49 -26.96
N PRO A 70 53.56 -78.57 -26.07
CA PRO A 70 54.79 -77.81 -26.31
C PRO A 70 56.00 -78.75 -26.35
N TYR A 71 56.93 -78.48 -27.28
CA TYR A 71 58.19 -79.12 -27.32
C TYR A 71 59.10 -78.60 -26.17
N THR A 72 59.55 -79.49 -25.29
CA THR A 72 60.32 -79.16 -24.06
C THR A 72 61.81 -79.37 -24.20
N GLY A 73 62.28 -79.86 -25.35
CA GLY A 73 63.70 -80.01 -25.62
C GLY A 73 64.43 -78.68 -25.75
N THR A 74 65.71 -78.68 -25.38
CA THR A 74 66.57 -77.48 -25.46
C THR A 74 67.41 -77.43 -26.72
N THR A 75 67.32 -78.48 -27.53
CA THR A 75 68.01 -78.65 -28.82
C THR A 75 67.05 -78.95 -29.93
N MET A 76 67.46 -78.84 -31.20
CA MET A 76 66.67 -79.01 -32.38
C MET A 76 66.32 -80.49 -32.62
N PRO A 77 65.04 -80.90 -32.68
CA PRO A 77 64.64 -82.28 -32.96
C PRO A 77 64.75 -82.56 -34.50
N GLU A 78 64.57 -83.85 -34.83
CA GLU A 78 64.48 -84.29 -36.29
C GLU A 78 63.17 -83.80 -36.93
N SER A 79 62.70 -82.60 -36.64
CA SER A 79 61.45 -82.02 -37.19
C SER A 79 61.53 -80.53 -37.19
N ALA A 80 60.80 -79.90 -38.11
CA ALA A 80 60.63 -78.45 -38.07
C ALA A 80 59.85 -78.00 -36.81
N LEU A 81 60.24 -76.88 -36.27
CA LEU A 81 59.61 -76.24 -35.11
C LEU A 81 58.87 -74.95 -35.48
N VAL A 82 57.88 -74.64 -34.70
CA VAL A 82 57.32 -73.32 -34.58
C VAL A 82 57.67 -72.77 -33.20
N ALA A 83 58.31 -71.63 -33.16
CA ALA A 83 58.62 -70.90 -31.94
C ALA A 83 57.64 -69.77 -31.76
N VAL A 84 56.86 -69.78 -30.73
CA VAL A 84 55.91 -68.74 -30.41
C VAL A 84 56.49 -67.84 -29.31
N ALA A 85 56.68 -66.57 -29.67
CA ALA A 85 57.16 -65.55 -28.73
C ALA A 85 56.05 -65.18 -27.76
N THR A 86 56.31 -65.20 -26.49
CA THR A 86 55.47 -64.71 -25.41
C THR A 86 55.95 -63.36 -24.95
N PHE A 87 54.97 -62.43 -24.82
CA PHE A 87 55.20 -61.05 -24.39
C PHE A 87 54.29 -60.69 -23.26
N GLU A 88 54.79 -59.98 -22.24
CA GLU A 88 54.02 -59.36 -21.20
C GLU A 88 53.94 -57.84 -21.45
N PRO A 89 52.73 -57.22 -21.32
CA PRO A 89 52.62 -55.79 -21.52
C PRO A 89 53.35 -55.01 -20.42
N LYS A 90 54.08 -53.96 -20.80
CA LYS A 90 54.73 -53.06 -19.86
C LYS A 90 53.68 -52.27 -19.09
N THR A 91 53.89 -52.07 -17.81
CA THR A 91 52.98 -51.37 -16.91
C THR A 91 53.31 -49.88 -16.75
N ASN A 92 54.39 -49.42 -17.36
CA ASN A 92 54.91 -48.06 -17.28
C ASN A 92 54.83 -47.30 -18.58
N ILE A 93 53.85 -47.57 -19.47
CA ILE A 93 53.66 -46.86 -20.71
C ILE A 93 53.02 -45.52 -20.41
N PRO A 94 53.62 -44.41 -20.86
CA PRO A 94 53.03 -43.09 -20.66
C PRO A 94 51.77 -42.87 -21.52
N TYR A 95 50.82 -42.14 -20.94
CA TYR A 95 49.69 -41.58 -21.70
C TYR A 95 49.37 -40.17 -21.17
N THR A 96 48.87 -39.27 -22.03
CA THR A 96 48.68 -37.87 -21.69
C THR A 96 47.22 -37.53 -21.69
N LEU A 97 46.75 -36.91 -20.60
CA LEU A 97 45.44 -36.30 -20.52
C LEU A 97 45.58 -34.79 -20.71
N ASN A 98 44.93 -34.26 -21.73
CA ASN A 98 44.91 -32.82 -22.05
C ASN A 98 43.57 -32.25 -21.70
N PHE A 99 43.57 -31.17 -20.93
CA PHE A 99 42.40 -30.46 -20.48
C PHE A 99 42.35 -29.10 -21.16
N TYR A 100 41.23 -28.81 -21.85
CA TYR A 100 40.99 -27.55 -22.55
C TYR A 100 39.82 -26.84 -21.90
N LEU A 101 40.05 -25.67 -21.32
CA LEU A 101 38.99 -24.82 -20.77
C LEU A 101 38.54 -23.82 -21.85
N GLN A 102 37.22 -23.74 -22.07
CA GLN A 102 36.64 -22.86 -23.07
C GLN A 102 36.90 -21.38 -22.74
N ASN A 103 37.33 -20.62 -23.73
CA ASN A 103 37.56 -19.16 -23.67
C ASN A 103 36.23 -18.40 -23.59
N GLU A 104 36.30 -17.08 -23.30
CA GLU A 104 35.14 -16.17 -23.24
C GLU A 104 34.41 -16.08 -24.58
N ASP A 105 35.15 -16.12 -25.71
CA ASP A 105 34.60 -16.10 -27.07
C ASP A 105 33.94 -17.43 -27.50
N GLY A 106 33.95 -18.44 -26.64
CA GLY A 106 33.40 -19.77 -26.91
C GLY A 106 34.31 -20.71 -27.63
N THR A 107 35.51 -20.29 -28.03
CA THR A 107 36.57 -21.15 -28.64
C THR A 107 37.33 -21.92 -27.55
N TYR A 108 38.17 -22.86 -27.99
CA TYR A 108 39.14 -23.52 -27.13
C TYR A 108 40.56 -23.10 -27.51
N PRO A 109 41.49 -23.02 -26.54
CA PRO A 109 42.87 -22.65 -26.86
C PRO A 109 43.51 -23.73 -27.75
N GLU A 110 44.48 -23.33 -28.59
CA GLU A 110 45.21 -24.25 -29.48
C GLU A 110 46.04 -25.24 -28.70
N THR A 111 46.57 -24.83 -27.53
CA THR A 111 47.30 -25.67 -26.61
C THR A 111 46.48 -26.00 -25.37
N PRO A 112 46.59 -27.19 -24.78
CA PRO A 112 45.83 -27.53 -23.59
C PRO A 112 46.12 -26.55 -22.45
N THR A 113 45.05 -26.15 -21.72
CA THR A 113 45.16 -25.35 -20.50
C THR A 113 46.00 -26.08 -19.41
N LYS A 114 45.87 -27.43 -19.42
CA LYS A 114 46.63 -28.31 -18.51
C LYS A 114 46.86 -29.64 -19.21
N SER A 115 48.07 -30.20 -19.06
CA SER A 115 48.42 -31.53 -19.51
C SER A 115 49.00 -32.34 -18.34
N VAL A 116 48.57 -33.59 -18.19
CA VAL A 116 49.04 -34.49 -17.15
C VAL A 116 49.43 -35.83 -17.77
N VAL A 117 50.65 -36.25 -17.51
CA VAL A 117 51.16 -37.55 -17.94
C VAL A 117 50.89 -38.58 -16.83
N HIS A 118 50.26 -39.67 -17.20
CA HIS A 118 50.05 -40.84 -16.37
C HIS A 118 50.73 -42.03 -16.98
N TYR A 119 50.83 -43.13 -16.23
CA TYR A 119 51.45 -44.36 -16.68
C TYR A 119 50.50 -45.54 -16.46
N GLY A 120 50.52 -46.48 -17.39
CA GLY A 120 49.69 -47.67 -17.31
C GLY A 120 50.17 -48.83 -18.17
N THR A 121 49.37 -49.88 -18.27
CA THR A 121 49.73 -51.14 -18.97
C THR A 121 49.46 -51.00 -20.45
N ALA A 122 50.40 -51.37 -21.30
CA ALA A 122 50.26 -51.39 -22.78
C ALA A 122 48.96 -52.09 -23.22
N ASP A 123 48.32 -51.56 -24.24
CA ASP A 123 47.05 -52.01 -24.84
C ASP A 123 45.86 -52.06 -23.87
N ASN A 124 46.02 -51.57 -22.62
CA ASN A 124 44.90 -51.45 -21.71
C ASN A 124 43.90 -50.35 -22.21
N TYR A 125 42.61 -50.66 -22.15
CA TYR A 125 41.52 -49.72 -22.39
C TYR A 125 40.67 -49.62 -21.14
N PHE A 126 40.49 -48.41 -20.63
CA PHE A 126 39.67 -48.17 -19.44
C PHE A 126 38.90 -46.83 -19.56
N VAL A 127 37.86 -46.69 -18.76
CA VAL A 127 37.13 -45.41 -18.60
C VAL A 127 37.65 -44.76 -17.33
N PRO A 128 38.17 -43.52 -17.41
CA PRO A 128 38.68 -42.82 -16.24
C PRO A 128 37.55 -42.46 -15.28
N ASP A 129 37.95 -42.20 -14.04
CA ASP A 129 37.06 -41.68 -13.01
C ASP A 129 37.34 -40.19 -12.73
N LYS A 130 36.67 -39.65 -11.69
CA LYS A 130 36.82 -38.26 -11.25
C LYS A 130 38.23 -37.91 -10.78
N ALA A 131 39.04 -38.92 -10.36
CA ALA A 131 40.41 -38.67 -9.93
C ALA A 131 41.32 -38.29 -11.10
N LEU A 132 41.03 -38.84 -12.29
CA LEU A 132 41.77 -38.55 -13.51
C LEU A 132 41.15 -37.41 -14.33
N VAL A 133 39.81 -37.26 -14.31
CA VAL A 133 39.08 -36.19 -15.00
C VAL A 133 38.24 -35.45 -13.95
N PRO A 134 38.81 -34.47 -13.23
CA PRO A 134 38.16 -33.77 -12.15
C PRO A 134 37.09 -32.78 -12.64
N ASP A 135 36.18 -32.38 -11.74
CA ASP A 135 35.33 -31.23 -11.98
C ASP A 135 36.14 -29.93 -11.95
N GLU A 136 35.83 -29.01 -12.84
CA GLU A 136 36.41 -27.67 -12.87
C GLU A 136 35.34 -26.64 -12.52
N ILE A 137 35.65 -25.74 -11.57
CA ILE A 137 34.70 -24.72 -11.10
C ILE A 137 34.30 -23.80 -12.25
N GLY A 138 33.01 -23.65 -12.47
CA GLY A 138 32.48 -22.79 -13.53
C GLY A 138 32.39 -23.48 -14.89
N TYR A 139 32.79 -24.71 -15.00
CA TYR A 139 32.75 -25.47 -16.26
C TYR A 139 31.85 -26.69 -16.17
N ARG A 140 31.31 -27.12 -17.28
CA ARG A 140 30.61 -28.40 -17.41
C ARG A 140 31.65 -29.52 -17.58
N HIS A 141 31.49 -30.57 -16.78
CA HIS A 141 32.31 -31.74 -16.92
C HIS A 141 32.14 -32.40 -18.30
N PRO A 142 33.21 -32.72 -19.05
CA PRO A 142 33.13 -33.20 -20.43
C PRO A 142 32.63 -34.65 -20.56
N GLY A 143 32.46 -35.36 -19.44
CA GLY A 143 32.22 -36.80 -19.39
C GLY A 143 33.50 -37.60 -19.33
N TYR A 144 33.38 -38.90 -19.20
CA TYR A 144 34.48 -39.84 -19.09
C TYR A 144 34.68 -40.61 -20.40
N ALA A 145 35.45 -40.05 -21.34
CA ALA A 145 35.81 -40.73 -22.57
C ALA A 145 36.85 -41.82 -22.27
N GLY A 146 36.68 -42.99 -22.88
CA GLY A 146 37.61 -44.11 -22.71
C GLY A 146 39.01 -43.80 -23.23
N ILE A 147 40.01 -44.32 -22.52
CA ILE A 147 41.45 -44.13 -22.77
C ILE A 147 42.05 -45.46 -23.22
N HIS A 148 42.73 -45.46 -24.37
CA HIS A 148 43.58 -46.57 -24.83
C HIS A 148 45.02 -46.21 -24.60
N ILE A 149 45.74 -47.03 -23.81
CA ILE A 149 47.18 -46.89 -23.54
C ILE A 149 47.93 -47.54 -24.70
N ARG A 150 48.35 -46.74 -25.68
CA ARG A 150 49.06 -47.23 -26.84
C ARG A 150 50.45 -47.68 -26.47
N PRO A 151 50.92 -48.87 -26.93
CA PRO A 151 52.21 -49.43 -26.57
C PRO A 151 53.42 -48.51 -26.92
N ASP A 152 53.27 -47.63 -27.86
CA ASP A 152 54.30 -46.65 -28.27
C ASP A 152 54.38 -45.40 -27.42
N GLY A 153 53.50 -45.28 -26.37
CA GLY A 153 53.47 -44.13 -25.50
C GLY A 153 52.80 -42.87 -26.10
N THR A 154 52.20 -42.99 -27.30
CA THR A 154 51.46 -41.86 -27.94
C THR A 154 50.00 -41.78 -27.53
N GLY A 155 49.58 -42.65 -26.59
CA GLY A 155 48.21 -42.67 -26.08
C GLY A 155 47.86 -41.42 -25.31
N GLY A 156 46.56 -41.06 -25.33
CA GLY A 156 46.05 -39.95 -24.55
C GLY A 156 44.62 -39.60 -24.90
N GLN A 157 44.06 -38.65 -24.18
CA GLN A 157 42.71 -38.18 -24.39
C GLN A 157 42.64 -36.68 -24.14
N ASN A 158 41.87 -35.97 -24.99
CA ASN A 158 41.57 -34.59 -24.84
C ASN A 158 40.16 -34.41 -24.22
N TYR A 159 40.08 -33.59 -23.17
CA TYR A 159 38.88 -33.28 -22.46
C TYR A 159 38.57 -31.80 -22.60
N TYR A 160 37.39 -31.44 -23.17
CA TYR A 160 36.97 -30.08 -23.44
C TYR A 160 35.88 -29.64 -22.47
N TYR A 161 36.24 -28.79 -21.56
CA TYR A 161 35.35 -28.23 -20.54
C TYR A 161 34.67 -26.95 -21.07
N SER A 162 33.37 -27.02 -21.34
CA SER A 162 32.62 -25.84 -21.74
C SER A 162 32.21 -25.02 -20.53
N ARG A 163 32.22 -23.69 -20.67
CA ARG A 163 31.77 -22.77 -19.63
C ARG A 163 30.32 -23.06 -19.26
N ALA A 164 30.03 -23.27 -17.97
CA ALA A 164 28.70 -23.57 -17.49
C ALA A 164 27.77 -22.34 -17.56
N PRO A 165 26.51 -22.51 -17.94
CA PRO A 165 25.53 -21.42 -17.90
C PRO A 165 25.06 -21.20 -16.46
N TYR A 166 24.88 -19.91 -16.12
CA TYR A 166 24.32 -19.45 -14.87
C TYR A 166 23.33 -18.33 -15.12
N THR A 167 22.42 -18.07 -14.18
CA THR A 167 21.38 -17.07 -14.28
C THR A 167 21.65 -15.91 -13.31
N LEU A 168 21.69 -14.71 -13.85
CA LEU A 168 21.59 -13.47 -13.06
C LEU A 168 20.13 -13.08 -12.97
N THR A 169 19.61 -12.95 -11.75
CA THR A 169 18.28 -12.40 -11.48
C THR A 169 18.42 -10.96 -10.97
N LEU A 170 17.74 -10.03 -11.62
CA LEU A 170 17.68 -8.62 -11.23
C LEU A 170 16.31 -8.32 -10.64
N ARG A 171 16.31 -7.79 -9.40
CA ARG A 171 15.10 -7.32 -8.71
C ARG A 171 15.12 -5.79 -8.63
N ASN A 172 14.11 -5.18 -9.20
CA ASN A 172 13.98 -3.74 -9.29
C ASN A 172 12.54 -3.33 -9.01
N ASP A 173 12.27 -2.81 -7.80
CA ASP A 173 10.96 -2.26 -7.43
C ASP A 173 9.78 -3.21 -7.75
N GLY A 174 9.90 -4.46 -7.31
CA GLY A 174 8.90 -5.52 -7.56
C GLY A 174 9.00 -6.17 -8.95
N GLN A 175 9.72 -5.59 -9.88
CA GLN A 175 10.02 -6.20 -11.18
C GLN A 175 11.16 -7.21 -11.04
N VAL A 176 11.02 -8.34 -11.71
CA VAL A 176 12.03 -9.40 -11.73
C VAL A 176 12.39 -9.71 -13.17
N SER A 177 13.66 -9.62 -13.49
CA SER A 177 14.20 -10.02 -14.78
C SER A 177 15.34 -11.01 -14.61
N THR A 178 15.52 -11.91 -15.57
CA THR A 178 16.57 -12.91 -15.57
C THR A 178 17.41 -12.78 -16.84
N VAL A 179 18.72 -12.85 -16.66
CA VAL A 179 19.67 -12.78 -17.79
C VAL A 179 20.57 -14.00 -17.71
N PRO A 180 20.62 -14.85 -18.76
CA PRO A 180 21.54 -15.97 -18.81
C PRO A 180 22.94 -15.49 -19.19
N TYR A 181 23.92 -15.98 -18.47
CA TYR A 181 25.34 -15.78 -18.73
C TYR A 181 26.08 -17.12 -18.67
N ARG A 182 27.29 -17.17 -19.22
CA ARG A 182 28.22 -18.25 -18.94
C ARG A 182 29.22 -17.82 -17.87
N TYR A 183 29.78 -18.77 -17.17
CA TYR A 183 30.85 -18.49 -16.20
C TYR A 183 31.93 -17.56 -16.79
N GLY A 184 32.28 -16.49 -16.12
CA GLY A 184 33.28 -15.51 -16.56
C GLY A 184 32.79 -14.49 -17.58
N ASP A 185 31.55 -14.56 -18.10
CA ASP A 185 31.02 -13.52 -19.00
C ASP A 185 30.99 -12.16 -18.30
N GLN A 186 31.28 -11.09 -19.05
CA GLN A 186 31.10 -9.73 -18.56
C GLN A 186 29.63 -9.44 -18.28
N LEU A 187 29.36 -8.83 -17.13
CA LEU A 187 27.97 -8.51 -16.69
C LEU A 187 27.53 -7.17 -17.27
N ASP A 188 27.52 -7.03 -18.59
CA ASP A 188 27.26 -5.79 -19.32
C ASP A 188 25.92 -5.15 -18.95
N LYS A 189 24.91 -5.99 -18.67
CA LYS A 189 23.57 -5.53 -18.28
C LYS A 189 23.53 -4.74 -17.00
N LEU A 190 24.52 -4.85 -16.16
CA LEU A 190 24.63 -4.05 -14.93
C LEU A 190 25.03 -2.59 -15.20
N ASN A 191 25.54 -2.29 -16.40
CA ASN A 191 25.85 -0.93 -16.84
C ASN A 191 24.58 -0.16 -17.23
N ASP A 192 23.48 -0.85 -17.56
CA ASP A 192 22.19 -0.27 -17.86
C ASP A 192 21.48 0.08 -16.53
N ALA A 193 21.74 1.30 -15.99
CA ALA A 193 21.09 1.72 -14.75
C ALA A 193 19.58 1.82 -14.95
N PRO A 194 18.77 1.14 -14.12
CA PRO A 194 17.32 1.30 -14.16
C PRO A 194 16.92 2.71 -13.73
N THR A 195 15.71 3.13 -14.09
CA THR A 195 15.14 4.42 -13.69
C THR A 195 13.93 4.21 -12.78
N ARG A 196 13.79 5.08 -11.78
CA ARG A 196 12.62 5.16 -10.92
C ARG A 196 12.33 6.63 -10.62
N LEU A 197 11.09 7.02 -10.87
CA LEU A 197 10.66 8.39 -10.63
C LEU A 197 10.83 8.77 -9.15
N GLY A 198 11.45 9.91 -8.90
CA GLY A 198 11.71 10.38 -7.53
C GLY A 198 12.90 9.72 -6.83
N TYR A 199 13.68 8.89 -7.52
CA TYR A 199 14.83 8.21 -6.94
C TYR A 199 16.04 8.22 -7.86
N THR A 200 17.21 8.22 -7.26
CA THR A 200 18.47 7.96 -7.94
C THR A 200 18.85 6.50 -7.74
N PHE A 201 19.34 5.86 -8.81
CA PHE A 201 19.87 4.51 -8.71
C PHE A 201 21.16 4.51 -7.92
N GLY A 202 21.21 3.78 -6.82
CA GLY A 202 22.33 3.68 -5.89
C GLY A 202 23.21 2.44 -6.10
N GLY A 203 23.04 1.70 -7.22
CA GLY A 203 23.80 0.50 -7.54
C GLY A 203 23.07 -0.80 -7.25
N TRP A 204 23.73 -1.90 -7.60
CA TRP A 204 23.25 -3.26 -7.37
C TRP A 204 23.82 -3.85 -6.09
N TYR A 205 23.00 -4.60 -5.34
CA TYR A 205 23.33 -5.20 -4.04
C TYR A 205 22.99 -6.68 -4.02
N THR A 206 23.71 -7.45 -3.20
CA THR A 206 23.52 -8.91 -3.08
C THR A 206 22.43 -9.29 -2.10
N ASP A 207 21.89 -8.35 -1.36
CA ASP A 207 20.84 -8.55 -0.35
C ASP A 207 19.71 -7.54 -0.52
N GLU A 208 18.50 -7.91 -0.14
CA GLU A 208 17.29 -7.11 -0.29
C GLU A 208 17.33 -5.81 0.55
N THR A 209 18.10 -5.81 1.64
CA THR A 209 18.28 -4.63 2.50
C THR A 209 19.32 -3.65 1.96
N CYS A 210 19.94 -3.99 0.81
CA CYS A 210 20.93 -3.18 0.12
C CYS A 210 22.08 -2.72 1.02
N GLN A 211 22.64 -3.64 1.82
CA GLN A 211 23.80 -3.37 2.68
C GLN A 211 25.12 -3.81 2.03
N ASN A 212 25.10 -4.89 1.23
CA ASN A 212 26.29 -5.47 0.60
C ASN A 212 26.29 -5.15 -0.91
N ALA A 213 27.05 -4.12 -1.29
CA ALA A 213 27.18 -3.72 -2.68
C ALA A 213 27.83 -4.83 -3.52
N PHE A 214 27.29 -5.05 -4.72
CA PHE A 214 27.89 -5.97 -5.69
C PHE A 214 28.95 -5.24 -6.50
N THR A 215 30.16 -5.82 -6.55
CA THR A 215 31.33 -5.21 -7.20
C THR A 215 31.98 -6.07 -8.27
N ALA A 216 31.57 -7.33 -8.43
CA ALA A 216 32.15 -8.18 -9.47
C ALA A 216 31.65 -7.73 -10.86
N THR A 217 32.56 -7.85 -11.83
CA THR A 217 32.31 -7.48 -13.23
C THR A 217 31.98 -8.67 -14.11
N THR A 218 32.24 -9.88 -13.62
CA THR A 218 32.05 -11.13 -14.38
C THR A 218 31.16 -12.11 -13.67
N MET A 219 30.53 -13.00 -14.42
CA MET A 219 29.59 -14.02 -13.91
C MET A 219 30.30 -15.05 -13.05
N PRO A 220 29.95 -15.18 -11.77
CA PRO A 220 30.52 -16.22 -10.91
C PRO A 220 29.98 -17.62 -11.25
N ALA A 221 30.61 -18.64 -10.68
CA ALA A 221 30.21 -20.05 -10.88
C ALA A 221 28.93 -20.44 -10.09
N LYS A 222 27.91 -19.62 -10.12
CA LYS A 222 26.62 -19.86 -9.46
C LYS A 222 25.54 -18.91 -9.98
N ASP A 223 24.30 -19.32 -9.88
CA ASP A 223 23.16 -18.41 -9.99
C ASP A 223 23.15 -17.43 -8.82
N PHE A 224 22.75 -16.17 -9.07
CA PHE A 224 22.61 -15.19 -7.99
C PHE A 224 21.59 -14.11 -8.33
N THR A 225 21.16 -13.42 -7.28
CA THR A 225 20.17 -12.35 -7.38
C THR A 225 20.79 -11.03 -6.95
N LEU A 226 20.51 -9.96 -7.67
CA LEU A 226 20.85 -8.60 -7.31
C LEU A 226 19.59 -7.76 -7.11
N TYR A 227 19.69 -6.83 -6.18
CA TYR A 227 18.63 -5.91 -5.77
C TYR A 227 19.06 -4.49 -6.11
N ALA A 228 18.20 -3.75 -6.79
CA ALA A 228 18.43 -2.34 -7.08
C ALA A 228 18.27 -1.50 -5.81
N LYS A 229 19.27 -0.72 -5.47
CA LYS A 229 19.16 0.28 -4.41
C LYS A 229 18.60 1.58 -4.96
N TRP A 230 17.60 2.12 -4.28
CA TRP A 230 16.98 3.38 -4.61
C TRP A 230 17.22 4.41 -3.52
N VAL A 231 17.74 5.55 -3.91
CA VAL A 231 18.01 6.68 -3.01
C VAL A 231 16.99 7.77 -3.32
N PRO A 232 16.10 8.14 -2.36
CA PRO A 232 15.12 9.18 -2.59
C PRO A 232 15.79 10.52 -2.86
N VAL A 233 15.27 11.28 -3.84
CA VAL A 233 15.74 12.62 -4.18
C VAL A 233 14.86 13.68 -3.53
N ASP A 234 15.37 14.90 -3.49
CA ASP A 234 14.61 16.05 -3.03
C ASP A 234 13.60 16.47 -4.12
N ILE A 235 12.33 16.55 -3.74
CA ILE A 235 11.20 16.91 -4.60
C ILE A 235 10.53 18.17 -4.05
N ASN A 236 10.16 19.07 -4.95
CA ASN A 236 9.36 20.24 -4.58
C ASN A 236 7.89 19.89 -4.49
N TYR A 237 7.23 20.38 -3.45
CA TYR A 237 5.79 20.30 -3.29
C TYR A 237 5.21 21.66 -2.89
N PHE A 238 3.91 21.85 -3.11
CA PHE A 238 3.24 23.10 -2.81
C PHE A 238 2.39 22.97 -1.55
N LEU A 239 2.65 23.86 -0.60
CA LEU A 239 1.80 24.08 0.57
C LEU A 239 0.79 25.18 0.22
N VAL A 240 -0.48 24.80 0.13
CA VAL A 240 -1.58 25.69 -0.18
C VAL A 240 -2.34 26.04 1.08
N LEU A 241 -2.26 27.30 1.49
CA LEU A 241 -2.94 27.85 2.66
C LEU A 241 -4.22 28.56 2.21
N ARG A 242 -5.38 28.11 2.67
CA ARG A 242 -6.68 28.66 2.31
C ARG A 242 -7.35 29.25 3.55
N LYS A 243 -7.68 30.55 3.53
CA LYS A 243 -8.37 31.25 4.63
C LYS A 243 -9.76 31.69 4.21
N GLU A 244 -10.78 31.36 5.03
CA GLU A 244 -12.15 31.76 4.80
C GLU A 244 -12.39 33.18 5.29
N GLY A 245 -12.84 34.09 4.42
CA GLY A 245 -13.24 35.46 4.77
C GLY A 245 -14.57 35.52 5.55
N ALA A 246 -14.87 36.65 6.16
CA ALA A 246 -16.16 36.91 6.82
C ALA A 246 -17.32 36.84 5.83
N ASP A 247 -17.09 37.18 4.58
CA ASP A 247 -18.06 37.11 3.45
C ASP A 247 -18.24 35.69 2.91
N GLY A 248 -17.45 34.70 3.40
CA GLY A 248 -17.48 33.32 2.94
C GLY A 248 -16.64 33.05 1.71
N LYS A 249 -15.90 33.99 1.20
CA LYS A 249 -14.95 33.77 0.12
C LYS A 249 -13.65 33.26 0.67
N TRP A 250 -12.96 32.39 -0.10
CA TRP A 250 -11.69 31.83 0.26
C TRP A 250 -10.56 32.58 -0.42
N SER A 251 -9.60 33.05 0.36
CA SER A 251 -8.30 33.48 -0.14
C SER A 251 -7.34 32.30 -0.14
N GLN A 252 -6.30 32.35 -0.97
CA GLN A 252 -5.30 31.31 -1.10
C GLN A 252 -3.90 31.93 -1.19
N ALA A 253 -2.96 31.33 -0.45
CA ALA A 253 -1.53 31.56 -0.60
C ALA A 253 -0.84 30.22 -0.86
N THR A 254 0.24 30.20 -1.64
CA THR A 254 0.99 29.00 -1.97
C THR A 254 2.45 29.23 -1.64
N GLU A 255 3.06 28.28 -0.93
CA GLU A 255 4.50 28.22 -0.64
C GLU A 255 5.10 26.99 -1.27
N THR A 256 6.29 27.12 -1.84
CA THR A 256 7.07 25.95 -2.30
C THR A 256 7.89 25.41 -1.13
N ARG A 257 7.81 24.12 -0.92
CA ARG A 257 8.57 23.36 0.08
C ARG A 257 9.33 22.24 -0.62
N THR A 258 10.36 21.73 0.03
CA THR A 258 11.17 20.61 -0.46
C THR A 258 11.21 19.52 0.58
N GLY A 259 11.11 18.27 0.15
CA GLY A 259 11.25 17.08 0.99
C GLY A 259 11.73 15.90 0.15
N LYS A 260 12.17 14.84 0.81
CA LYS A 260 12.61 13.62 0.10
C LYS A 260 11.41 12.79 -0.34
N THR A 261 11.52 12.17 -1.48
CA THR A 261 10.51 11.20 -1.95
C THR A 261 10.15 10.22 -0.85
N ASP A 262 8.85 9.96 -0.66
CA ASP A 262 8.24 9.10 0.37
C ASP A 262 8.48 9.54 1.83
N GLU A 263 9.14 10.67 2.05
CA GLU A 263 9.24 11.26 3.37
C GLU A 263 7.86 11.74 3.83
N THR A 264 7.46 11.39 5.05
CA THR A 264 6.27 11.96 5.68
C THR A 264 6.66 13.18 6.51
N VAL A 265 6.32 14.35 5.99
CA VAL A 265 6.51 15.63 6.67
C VAL A 265 5.29 15.94 7.53
N THR A 266 5.52 16.43 8.74
CA THR A 266 4.46 16.90 9.64
C THR A 266 4.44 18.42 9.63
N ILE A 267 3.32 18.99 9.22
CA ILE A 267 3.09 20.43 9.14
C ILE A 267 2.22 20.85 10.32
N ASN A 268 2.63 21.88 11.03
CA ASN A 268 1.85 22.49 12.08
C ASN A 268 1.06 23.70 11.53
N PRO A 269 -0.25 23.62 11.30
CA PRO A 269 -1.02 24.71 10.72
C PRO A 269 -1.00 26.00 11.54
N ALA A 270 -0.81 25.91 12.86
CA ALA A 270 -0.77 27.09 13.73
C ALA A 270 0.41 28.05 13.45
N GLU A 271 1.48 27.54 12.78
CA GLU A 271 2.66 28.35 12.43
C GLU A 271 2.39 29.41 11.37
N PHE A 272 1.31 29.24 10.58
CA PHE A 272 0.91 30.15 9.50
C PHE A 272 -0.16 31.14 9.92
N LEU A 273 -0.44 31.23 11.24
CA LEU A 273 -1.44 32.12 11.83
C LEU A 273 -0.81 33.01 12.87
N THR A 274 -1.22 34.28 12.91
CA THR A 274 -0.99 35.17 14.05
C THR A 274 -1.79 34.69 15.27
N ASP A 275 -1.48 35.19 16.45
CA ASP A 275 -2.23 34.81 17.65
C ASP A 275 -3.71 35.27 17.58
N GLU A 276 -3.99 36.36 16.91
CA GLU A 276 -5.35 36.82 16.62
C GLU A 276 -6.07 35.88 15.65
N GLU A 277 -5.38 35.46 14.59
CA GLU A 277 -5.94 34.51 13.62
C GLU A 277 -6.24 33.14 14.20
N LYS A 278 -5.45 32.66 15.19
CA LYS A 278 -5.73 31.42 15.93
C LYS A 278 -7.08 31.48 16.67
N ASN A 279 -7.49 32.68 17.08
CA ASN A 279 -8.79 32.88 17.68
C ASN A 279 -9.92 33.01 16.63
N THR A 280 -9.57 33.37 15.42
CA THR A 280 -10.50 33.59 14.32
C THR A 280 -10.90 32.32 13.58
N TYR A 281 -9.97 31.37 13.46
CA TYR A 281 -10.14 30.19 12.60
C TYR A 281 -10.21 28.88 13.37
N ASP A 282 -10.95 27.94 12.80
CA ASP A 282 -10.86 26.52 13.08
C ASP A 282 -9.90 25.90 12.06
N PHE A 283 -8.95 25.10 12.53
CA PHE A 283 -7.93 24.48 11.68
C PHE A 283 -7.43 23.15 12.32
N PRO A 284 -6.88 22.24 11.50
CA PRO A 284 -6.33 20.98 12.02
C PRO A 284 -5.10 21.23 12.90
N GLN A 285 -4.90 20.41 13.92
CA GLN A 285 -3.74 20.50 14.83
C GLN A 285 -2.43 20.14 14.11
N LYS A 286 -2.48 19.13 13.27
CA LYS A 286 -1.36 18.63 12.46
C LYS A 286 -1.86 18.16 11.11
N VAL A 287 -1.03 18.35 10.09
CA VAL A 287 -1.25 17.78 8.76
C VAL A 287 -0.01 16.97 8.39
N ASN A 288 -0.19 15.68 8.16
CA ASN A 288 0.87 14.82 7.63
C ASN A 288 0.74 14.77 6.12
N TYR A 289 1.85 14.93 5.44
CA TYR A 289 1.94 14.85 3.98
C TYR A 289 3.12 13.95 3.61
N THR A 290 2.86 12.93 2.79
CA THR A 290 3.92 12.11 2.21
C THR A 290 4.32 12.71 0.87
N VAL A 291 5.59 13.07 0.74
CA VAL A 291 6.14 13.71 -0.47
C VAL A 291 6.05 12.73 -1.63
N SER A 292 5.28 13.09 -2.65
CA SER A 292 5.11 12.26 -3.84
C SER A 292 6.39 12.20 -4.65
N ALA A 293 6.61 11.10 -5.34
CA ALA A 293 7.68 10.98 -6.33
C ALA A 293 7.46 11.89 -7.56
N GLU A 294 6.22 12.32 -7.81
CA GLU A 294 5.89 13.27 -8.86
C GLU A 294 6.14 14.69 -8.37
N ASP A 295 6.85 15.47 -9.18
CA ASP A 295 7.10 16.89 -8.88
C ASP A 295 5.77 17.68 -8.86
N GLY A 296 5.71 18.71 -7.98
CA GLY A 296 4.53 19.57 -7.86
C GLY A 296 3.36 19.01 -7.05
N GLY A 297 3.58 17.97 -6.25
CA GLY A 297 2.58 17.48 -5.29
C GLY A 297 2.07 18.62 -4.39
N THR A 298 0.77 18.55 -3.99
CA THR A 298 0.13 19.64 -3.25
C THR A 298 -0.47 19.14 -1.94
N VAL A 299 -0.21 19.87 -0.86
CA VAL A 299 -0.89 19.71 0.43
C VAL A 299 -1.67 20.98 0.75
N SER A 300 -2.97 20.85 1.02
CA SER A 300 -3.83 22.00 1.31
C SER A 300 -4.20 22.04 2.78
N ILE A 301 -4.04 23.23 3.39
CA ILE A 301 -4.49 23.53 4.74
C ILE A 301 -5.59 24.57 4.65
N SER A 302 -6.75 24.26 5.21
CA SER A 302 -7.91 25.16 5.20
C SER A 302 -8.16 25.69 6.62
N TYR A 303 -8.28 27.01 6.72
CA TYR A 303 -8.60 27.75 7.93
C TYR A 303 -10.04 28.24 7.79
N ALA A 304 -10.99 27.47 8.34
CA ALA A 304 -12.39 27.82 8.31
C ALA A 304 -12.68 28.87 9.39
N ARG A 305 -13.38 29.95 9.03
CA ARG A 305 -13.72 30.98 10.01
C ARG A 305 -14.71 30.41 11.03
N LYS A 306 -14.42 30.61 12.32
CA LYS A 306 -15.27 30.15 13.42
C LYS A 306 -16.70 30.64 13.25
N ARG A 307 -17.65 29.86 13.72
CA ARG A 307 -19.06 30.13 13.55
C ARG A 307 -19.75 30.21 14.90
N TYR A 308 -20.67 31.18 15.00
CA TYR A 308 -21.46 31.40 16.18
C TYR A 308 -22.95 31.48 15.79
N SER A 309 -23.81 31.09 16.74
CA SER A 309 -25.27 31.10 16.55
C SER A 309 -25.88 32.43 16.93
N LEU A 310 -26.82 32.87 16.14
CA LEU A 310 -27.74 33.98 16.45
C LEU A 310 -29.13 33.40 16.61
N THR A 311 -29.70 33.57 17.80
CA THR A 311 -31.07 33.21 18.15
C THR A 311 -31.86 34.46 18.51
N TYR A 312 -33.17 34.36 18.39
CA TYR A 312 -34.09 35.44 18.73
C TYR A 312 -35.14 34.93 19.69
N ASP A 313 -35.41 35.71 20.75
CA ASP A 313 -36.47 35.52 21.74
C ASP A 313 -37.47 36.65 21.64
N LEU A 314 -38.75 36.33 21.56
CA LEU A 314 -39.81 37.34 21.52
C LEU A 314 -39.99 38.06 22.85
N ASN A 315 -39.45 37.54 23.94
CA ASN A 315 -39.45 38.15 25.25
C ASN A 315 -40.85 38.52 25.78
N ALA A 316 -41.86 37.79 25.33
CA ALA A 316 -43.24 37.96 25.79
C ALA A 316 -44.05 36.73 25.37
N GLU A 317 -44.89 36.21 26.26
CA GLU A 317 -45.70 35.01 26.03
C GLU A 317 -46.84 35.26 25.01
N ASP A 318 -47.31 36.52 24.91
CA ASP A 318 -48.38 36.99 24.03
C ASP A 318 -47.87 37.56 22.70
N ALA A 319 -46.57 37.38 22.43
CA ALA A 319 -45.96 37.76 21.16
C ALA A 319 -45.82 36.56 20.21
N ASP A 320 -46.02 36.79 18.93
CA ASP A 320 -45.97 35.75 17.91
C ASP A 320 -45.02 36.08 16.77
N TRP A 321 -44.53 35.01 16.12
CA TRP A 321 -43.77 35.14 14.88
C TRP A 321 -44.69 35.24 13.67
N VAL A 322 -44.57 36.32 12.90
CA VAL A 322 -45.19 36.38 11.56
C VAL A 322 -44.52 35.36 10.65
N SER A 323 -43.17 35.19 10.78
CA SER A 323 -42.40 34.14 10.12
C SER A 323 -41.25 33.73 11.05
N LYS A 324 -41.37 32.56 11.69
CA LYS A 324 -40.39 32.09 12.65
C LYS A 324 -39.05 31.78 11.96
N PRO A 325 -37.96 32.44 12.32
CA PRO A 325 -36.66 32.15 11.74
C PRO A 325 -36.14 30.83 12.32
N GLY A 326 -35.39 30.05 11.50
CA GLY A 326 -34.54 29.01 12.02
C GLY A 326 -33.32 29.60 12.75
N VAL A 327 -32.65 28.79 13.59
CA VAL A 327 -31.36 29.16 14.17
C VAL A 327 -30.37 29.39 13.01
N LYS A 328 -29.78 30.57 12.96
CA LYS A 328 -28.79 30.92 11.94
C LYS A 328 -27.39 30.89 12.52
N SER A 329 -26.47 30.23 11.81
CA SER A 329 -25.04 30.22 12.14
C SER A 329 -24.32 31.20 11.22
N TYR A 330 -23.62 32.14 11.82
CA TYR A 330 -22.83 33.15 11.12
C TYR A 330 -21.34 32.92 11.34
N ARG A 331 -20.53 33.29 10.35
CA ARG A 331 -19.05 33.34 10.55
C ARG A 331 -18.75 34.51 11.47
N LEU A 332 -17.71 34.38 12.24
CA LEU A 332 -17.13 35.49 13.00
C LEU A 332 -16.90 36.67 12.06
N ASP A 333 -17.27 37.90 12.48
CA ASP A 333 -17.24 39.16 11.74
C ASP A 333 -18.10 39.21 10.48
N ALA A 334 -18.91 38.19 10.21
CA ALA A 334 -19.87 38.25 9.11
C ALA A 334 -20.88 39.34 9.35
N ALA A 335 -21.21 40.11 8.31
CA ALA A 335 -22.24 41.15 8.38
C ALA A 335 -23.59 40.59 8.83
N LEU A 336 -24.17 41.16 9.85
CA LEU A 336 -25.48 40.80 10.37
C LEU A 336 -26.59 41.59 9.69
N LYS A 337 -27.65 40.88 9.38
CA LYS A 337 -28.92 41.48 8.96
C LYS A 337 -29.99 41.02 9.94
N LEU A 338 -30.29 41.87 10.93
CA LEU A 338 -31.27 41.59 11.96
C LEU A 338 -32.68 41.52 11.41
N LEU A 339 -33.53 40.76 12.09
CA LEU A 339 -34.95 40.71 11.79
C LEU A 339 -35.60 42.06 12.17
N THR A 340 -36.52 42.51 11.37
CA THR A 340 -37.28 43.77 11.57
C THR A 340 -38.66 43.46 12.15
N GLN A 341 -39.44 44.49 12.48
CA GLN A 341 -40.82 44.39 12.95
C GLN A 341 -41.71 43.51 12.05
N SER A 342 -41.44 43.43 10.75
CA SER A 342 -42.20 42.57 9.83
C SER A 342 -42.17 41.08 10.13
N TYR A 343 -41.27 40.63 11.01
CA TYR A 343 -41.14 39.24 11.42
C TYR A 343 -41.82 38.91 12.74
N VAL A 344 -42.22 39.93 13.49
CA VAL A 344 -42.71 39.75 14.87
C VAL A 344 -44.00 40.56 15.06
N THR A 345 -44.90 40.07 15.87
CA THR A 345 -46.14 40.78 16.21
C THR A 345 -46.47 40.57 17.68
N ARG A 346 -47.00 41.63 18.31
CA ARG A 346 -47.61 41.60 19.64
C ARG A 346 -48.74 42.62 19.65
N ALA A 347 -49.96 42.14 19.92
CA ALA A 347 -51.14 42.97 19.91
C ALA A 347 -51.01 44.12 20.90
N GLY A 348 -51.22 45.35 20.46
CA GLY A 348 -51.13 46.55 21.30
C GLY A 348 -49.75 47.01 21.72
N TYR A 349 -48.69 46.46 21.05
CA TYR A 349 -47.31 46.86 21.32
C TYR A 349 -46.60 47.23 20.02
N THR A 350 -45.61 48.10 20.12
CA THR A 350 -44.66 48.42 19.07
C THR A 350 -43.34 47.72 19.36
N PHE A 351 -42.75 47.14 18.31
CA PHE A 351 -41.41 46.55 18.41
C PHE A 351 -40.33 47.64 18.33
N ASP A 352 -39.50 47.74 19.38
CA ASP A 352 -38.45 48.75 19.51
C ASP A 352 -37.06 48.28 19.17
N GLY A 353 -36.90 47.02 18.76
CA GLY A 353 -35.60 46.45 18.39
C GLY A 353 -35.17 45.29 19.24
N TRP A 354 -33.93 44.86 18.99
CA TRP A 354 -33.35 43.69 19.62
C TRP A 354 -32.33 44.11 20.71
N TYR A 355 -32.34 43.44 21.84
CA TYR A 355 -31.49 43.68 22.99
C TYR A 355 -30.69 42.44 23.36
N THR A 356 -29.57 42.63 24.10
CA THR A 356 -28.68 41.52 24.48
C THR A 356 -29.13 40.82 25.79
N ASP A 357 -30.09 41.41 26.51
CA ASP A 357 -30.59 40.90 27.79
C ASP A 357 -32.15 40.96 27.80
N ALA A 358 -32.76 40.06 28.58
CA ALA A 358 -34.21 39.93 28.71
C ALA A 358 -34.86 41.16 29.33
N ASP A 359 -34.11 41.91 30.18
CA ASP A 359 -34.59 43.15 30.79
C ASP A 359 -34.54 44.34 29.83
N CYS A 360 -34.08 44.11 28.59
CA CYS A 360 -33.96 45.08 27.51
C CYS A 360 -33.23 46.38 27.95
N THR A 361 -32.11 46.21 28.68
CA THR A 361 -31.32 47.37 29.15
C THR A 361 -30.23 47.76 28.17
N THR A 362 -29.70 46.79 27.38
CA THR A 362 -28.62 47.02 26.43
C THR A 362 -29.06 46.69 25.02
N ALA A 363 -29.21 47.71 24.19
CA ALA A 363 -29.59 47.51 22.78
C ALA A 363 -28.44 46.83 22.02
N PHE A 364 -28.74 45.83 21.14
CA PHE A 364 -27.77 45.18 20.27
C PHE A 364 -27.48 46.11 19.08
N THR A 365 -26.24 46.58 18.98
CA THR A 365 -25.82 47.54 17.93
C THR A 365 -24.70 46.98 17.05
N ALA A 366 -24.21 45.75 17.26
CA ALA A 366 -23.13 45.20 16.46
C ALA A 366 -23.60 44.98 14.99
N ALA A 367 -22.79 45.47 14.04
CA ALA A 367 -23.02 45.31 12.62
C ALA A 367 -22.53 43.94 12.11
N THR A 368 -21.70 43.25 12.89
CA THR A 368 -21.09 41.97 12.53
C THR A 368 -21.20 40.98 13.69
N MET A 369 -21.11 39.68 13.36
CA MET A 369 -21.19 38.60 14.34
C MET A 369 -20.03 38.63 15.32
N PRO A 370 -20.24 38.76 16.62
CA PRO A 370 -19.18 38.70 17.65
C PRO A 370 -18.66 37.25 17.83
N ALA A 371 -17.60 37.14 18.62
CA ALA A 371 -16.93 35.86 18.92
C ALA A 371 -17.67 35.04 19.99
N GLU A 372 -18.97 35.05 20.00
CA GLU A 372 -19.82 34.32 20.97
C GLU A 372 -21.20 34.00 20.35
N ASN A 373 -21.85 32.98 20.92
CA ASN A 373 -23.26 32.71 20.62
C ASN A 373 -24.12 33.73 21.32
N ILE A 374 -25.05 34.34 20.60
CA ILE A 374 -25.93 35.41 21.12
C ILE A 374 -27.40 35.02 20.97
N THR A 375 -28.18 35.41 21.98
CA THR A 375 -29.63 35.45 21.96
C THR A 375 -30.07 36.90 22.05
N LEU A 376 -30.89 37.34 21.09
CA LEU A 376 -31.45 38.67 21.07
C LEU A 376 -32.91 38.65 21.52
N TYR A 377 -33.23 39.55 22.46
CA TYR A 377 -34.51 39.67 23.08
C TYR A 377 -35.27 40.85 22.48
N ALA A 378 -36.55 40.63 22.11
CA ALA A 378 -37.39 41.69 21.59
C ALA A 378 -37.77 42.65 22.71
N LYS A 379 -37.66 43.96 22.42
CA LYS A 379 -38.23 45.00 23.27
C LYS A 379 -39.56 45.44 22.69
N TRP A 380 -40.54 45.54 23.57
CA TRP A 380 -41.89 45.95 23.25
C TRP A 380 -42.28 47.21 24.02
N THR A 381 -42.81 48.20 23.33
CA THR A 381 -43.38 49.41 23.93
C THR A 381 -44.90 49.38 23.80
N ALA A 382 -45.60 49.53 24.93
CA ALA A 382 -47.07 49.53 24.95
C ALA A 382 -47.64 50.68 24.11
N GLN A 383 -48.59 50.38 23.27
CA GLN A 383 -49.33 51.38 22.49
C GLN A 383 -50.44 52.04 23.32
N GLY A 384 -50.57 53.32 23.16
CA GLY A 384 -51.74 54.06 23.64
C GLY A 384 -52.89 54.08 22.63
N GLY A 385 -54.05 54.44 23.04
CA GLY A 385 -55.22 54.58 22.15
C GLY A 385 -55.92 53.26 21.79
N ILE A 386 -55.67 52.19 22.51
CA ILE A 386 -56.32 50.90 22.34
C ILE A 386 -57.77 51.02 22.83
N SER A 387 -58.74 50.74 21.95
CA SER A 387 -60.14 50.76 22.31
C SER A 387 -60.54 49.65 23.28
N TYR A 388 -61.39 50.00 24.25
CA TYR A 388 -62.06 49.02 25.08
C TYR A 388 -63.53 49.43 25.26
N THR A 389 -64.39 48.47 25.65
CA THR A 389 -65.85 48.68 25.77
C THR A 389 -66.24 48.78 27.25
N VAL A 390 -67.08 49.76 27.59
CA VAL A 390 -67.79 49.82 28.86
C VAL A 390 -69.28 49.52 28.62
N GLU A 391 -69.75 48.43 29.21
CA GLU A 391 -71.18 47.98 29.11
C GLU A 391 -71.94 48.35 30.37
N HIS A 392 -73.03 49.06 30.22
CA HIS A 392 -73.88 49.47 31.34
C HIS A 392 -75.12 48.61 31.35
N TYR A 393 -75.32 47.91 32.47
CA TYR A 393 -76.44 46.97 32.66
C TYR A 393 -77.39 47.44 33.74
N GLN A 394 -78.65 47.65 33.37
CA GLN A 394 -79.70 48.07 34.31
C GLN A 394 -80.52 46.88 34.77
N GLN A 395 -80.82 46.82 36.10
CA GLN A 395 -81.71 45.82 36.72
C GLN A 395 -83.09 45.90 36.11
N ASN A 396 -83.63 44.70 35.75
CA ASN A 396 -84.94 44.57 35.13
C ASN A 396 -86.05 44.88 36.13
N VAL A 397 -87.23 45.16 35.58
CA VAL A 397 -88.48 45.41 36.38
C VAL A 397 -89.10 44.07 36.83
N ALA A 398 -89.08 43.09 35.95
CA ALA A 398 -89.78 41.81 36.12
C ALA A 398 -89.06 40.74 36.87
N ASP A 399 -87.74 40.84 36.96
CA ASP A 399 -86.82 39.90 37.59
C ASP A 399 -85.64 40.69 38.14
N ASP A 400 -84.72 40.00 38.94
CA ASP A 400 -83.55 40.66 39.44
C ASP A 400 -82.34 40.58 38.50
N ASP A 401 -82.50 40.10 37.29
CA ASP A 401 -81.47 40.05 36.23
C ASP A 401 -81.16 41.44 35.68
N TYR A 402 -80.16 41.57 34.88
CA TYR A 402 -79.69 42.83 34.32
C TYR A 402 -79.69 42.78 32.77
N THR A 403 -80.23 43.80 32.13
CA THR A 403 -80.20 43.94 30.71
C THR A 403 -79.25 45.07 30.27
N LEU A 404 -78.51 44.85 29.19
CA LEU A 404 -77.62 45.85 28.61
C LEU A 404 -78.41 47.07 28.17
N ALA A 405 -78.06 48.19 28.79
CA ALA A 405 -78.79 49.46 28.53
C ALA A 405 -78.02 50.38 27.58
N ASP A 406 -76.70 50.39 27.70
CA ASP A 406 -75.81 51.23 26.92
C ASP A 406 -74.43 50.68 26.82
N THR A 407 -73.67 51.03 25.80
CA THR A 407 -72.24 50.74 25.57
C THR A 407 -71.52 52.04 25.21
N GLU A 408 -70.29 52.15 25.73
CA GLU A 408 -69.36 53.18 25.31
C GLU A 408 -67.97 52.62 24.98
N SER A 409 -67.38 53.15 23.91
CA SER A 409 -65.99 52.86 23.58
C SER A 409 -65.15 53.99 24.19
N LYS A 410 -64.13 53.48 24.96
CA LYS A 410 -63.09 54.32 25.53
C LYS A 410 -61.73 53.83 25.03
N THR A 411 -60.69 54.61 25.21
CA THR A 411 -59.31 54.20 24.82
C THR A 411 -58.42 54.28 26.02
N GLY A 412 -57.41 53.35 26.06
CA GLY A 412 -56.41 53.28 27.07
C GLY A 412 -55.06 52.85 26.50
N ALA A 413 -54.05 52.78 27.30
CA ALA A 413 -52.76 52.20 26.94
C ALA A 413 -52.74 50.71 27.31
N THR A 414 -52.24 49.86 26.45
CA THR A 414 -52.09 48.40 26.69
C THR A 414 -51.38 48.15 28.02
N GLY A 415 -51.88 47.22 28.78
CA GLY A 415 -51.32 46.83 30.08
C GLY A 415 -51.65 47.81 31.23
N GLN A 416 -52.29 48.92 30.93
CA GLN A 416 -52.75 49.88 31.97
C GLN A 416 -54.19 49.62 32.39
N PRO A 417 -54.58 50.00 33.59
CA PRO A 417 -55.97 49.89 34.01
C PRO A 417 -56.91 50.73 33.10
N THR A 418 -58.09 50.21 32.85
CA THR A 418 -59.16 50.99 32.22
C THR A 418 -59.54 52.16 33.07
N ALA A 419 -60.12 53.24 32.45
CA ALA A 419 -60.70 54.42 33.13
C ALA A 419 -62.23 54.42 32.88
N ALA A 420 -62.85 53.28 33.23
CA ALA A 420 -64.31 53.16 33.14
C ALA A 420 -64.99 53.98 34.28
N GLU A 421 -66.06 54.66 33.98
CA GLU A 421 -66.86 55.48 34.93
C GLU A 421 -68.29 55.04 34.89
N SER A 422 -68.99 55.16 36.02
CA SER A 422 -70.43 54.99 36.02
C SER A 422 -71.16 56.20 35.41
N LYS A 423 -72.23 55.96 34.69
CA LYS A 423 -73.12 56.98 34.18
C LYS A 423 -74.28 57.22 35.15
N PRO A 424 -74.80 58.47 35.24
CA PRO A 424 -76.02 58.73 35.99
C PRO A 424 -77.24 58.26 35.22
N TYR A 425 -77.97 57.28 35.74
CA TYR A 425 -79.28 56.92 35.21
C TYR A 425 -80.35 57.18 36.26
N PRO A 426 -81.41 58.00 35.86
CA PRO A 426 -82.50 58.28 36.78
C PRO A 426 -83.18 56.98 37.27
N GLY A 427 -83.32 56.87 38.59
CA GLY A 427 -83.92 55.70 39.20
C GLY A 427 -82.99 54.51 39.44
N PHE A 428 -81.67 54.65 39.21
CA PHE A 428 -80.68 53.61 39.41
C PHE A 428 -79.51 54.12 40.19
N THR A 429 -78.90 53.21 40.92
CA THR A 429 -77.64 53.41 41.61
C THR A 429 -76.56 52.41 41.08
N ALA A 430 -75.40 52.94 40.68
CA ALA A 430 -74.31 52.13 40.17
C ALA A 430 -73.74 51.26 41.29
N GLN A 431 -73.54 49.99 40.99
CA GLN A 431 -72.77 49.10 41.85
C GLN A 431 -71.25 49.38 41.76
N SER A 432 -70.47 49.00 42.73
CA SER A 432 -68.98 48.99 42.64
C SER A 432 -68.55 48.04 41.54
N PHE A 433 -67.57 48.42 40.73
CA PHE A 433 -66.97 47.63 39.68
C PHE A 433 -65.45 47.80 39.72
N GLU A 434 -64.75 46.86 39.15
CA GLU A 434 -63.30 46.87 39.09
C GLU A 434 -62.84 47.33 37.69
N GLN A 435 -61.79 48.14 37.64
CA GLN A 435 -61.09 48.43 36.41
C GLN A 435 -60.38 47.18 35.93
N LYS A 436 -60.35 46.96 34.60
CA LYS A 436 -59.63 45.85 33.98
C LYS A 436 -58.37 46.37 33.34
N THR A 437 -57.42 45.44 33.07
CA THR A 437 -56.25 45.76 32.25
C THR A 437 -56.70 45.88 30.79
N VAL A 438 -56.25 46.90 30.09
CA VAL A 438 -56.48 47.09 28.65
C VAL A 438 -55.65 46.06 27.89
N GLU A 439 -56.33 45.08 27.29
CA GLU A 439 -55.74 44.10 26.41
C GLU A 439 -55.43 44.75 25.06
N GLY A 440 -54.23 44.39 24.50
CA GLY A 440 -53.76 45.03 23.29
C GLY A 440 -54.55 44.71 22.04
N ASP A 441 -55.35 43.66 22.04
CA ASP A 441 -56.28 43.28 20.96
C ASP A 441 -57.62 44.04 20.96
N GLY A 442 -57.85 44.92 21.94
CA GLY A 442 -59.09 45.67 22.10
C GLY A 442 -60.29 44.88 22.63
N SER A 443 -60.06 43.67 23.14
CA SER A 443 -61.14 42.80 23.63
C SER A 443 -61.65 43.15 25.02
N THR A 444 -61.02 44.10 25.70
CA THR A 444 -61.38 44.46 27.09
C THR A 444 -62.78 45.01 27.22
N VAL A 445 -63.59 44.44 28.07
CA VAL A 445 -64.95 44.86 28.40
C VAL A 445 -65.05 45.04 29.93
N VAL A 446 -65.40 46.24 30.34
CA VAL A 446 -65.78 46.56 31.71
C VAL A 446 -67.31 46.62 31.81
N LYS A 447 -67.88 45.89 32.76
CA LYS A 447 -69.26 45.80 33.03
C LYS A 447 -69.63 46.61 34.26
N VAL A 448 -70.56 47.56 34.10
CA VAL A 448 -71.06 48.37 35.20
C VAL A 448 -72.55 48.05 35.38
N TYR A 449 -72.88 47.63 36.56
CA TYR A 449 -74.26 47.22 36.88
C TYR A 449 -74.92 48.30 37.71
N TYR A 450 -76.21 48.52 37.46
CA TYR A 450 -77.02 49.54 38.09
C TYR A 450 -78.24 48.89 38.72
N THR A 451 -78.33 48.94 40.06
CA THR A 451 -79.52 48.50 40.81
C THR A 451 -80.60 49.56 40.81
N ARG A 452 -81.80 49.11 40.69
CA ARG A 452 -82.97 50.04 40.77
C ARG A 452 -83.07 50.63 42.16
N ASN A 453 -83.31 51.93 42.21
CA ASN A 453 -83.56 52.61 43.49
C ASN A 453 -84.92 52.22 44.05
N GLU A 454 -84.97 52.01 45.33
CA GLU A 454 -86.22 51.79 46.05
C GLU A 454 -86.89 53.10 46.39
N TYR A 455 -88.12 53.26 46.05
CA TYR A 455 -88.98 54.39 46.39
C TYR A 455 -90.17 53.92 47.22
N THR A 456 -90.58 54.76 48.19
CA THR A 456 -91.75 54.47 49.00
C THR A 456 -92.93 55.20 48.45
N LEU A 457 -93.94 54.46 48.07
CA LEU A 457 -95.24 55.01 47.78
C LEU A 457 -96.09 55.05 49.07
N THR A 458 -96.32 56.20 49.54
CA THR A 458 -97.14 56.39 50.74
C THR A 458 -98.56 56.78 50.30
N TYR A 459 -99.50 56.19 50.93
CA TYR A 459 -100.89 56.48 50.67
C TYR A 459 -101.43 57.37 51.81
N ASP A 460 -102.06 58.45 51.53
CA ASP A 460 -102.80 59.30 52.42
C ASP A 460 -104.26 59.09 52.19
N LEU A 461 -105.05 58.72 53.19
CA LEU A 461 -106.54 58.46 53.07
C LEU A 461 -107.35 59.72 52.99
N ASN A 462 -106.74 60.92 53.21
CA ASN A 462 -107.38 62.23 53.09
C ASN A 462 -108.72 62.30 53.85
N GLY A 463 -108.91 61.55 54.99
CA GLY A 463 -110.09 61.61 55.80
C GLY A 463 -109.80 61.13 57.20
N SER A 464 -110.24 61.89 58.25
CA SER A 464 -109.90 61.55 59.64
C SER A 464 -110.68 60.36 60.20
N ASP A 465 -111.68 59.85 59.47
CA ASP A 465 -112.50 58.71 59.80
C ASP A 465 -112.23 57.50 58.91
N ALA A 466 -111.35 57.64 57.95
CA ALA A 466 -110.94 56.54 57.00
C ALA A 466 -109.90 55.66 57.70
N VAL A 467 -110.08 54.35 57.52
CA VAL A 467 -109.11 53.32 58.02
C VAL A 467 -108.74 52.31 56.96
N TRP A 468 -107.54 51.85 57.03
CA TRP A 468 -107.05 50.77 56.14
C TRP A 468 -107.70 49.47 56.39
N THR A 469 -108.19 48.77 55.37
CA THR A 469 -108.89 47.49 55.55
C THR A 469 -107.85 46.35 55.63
N ASN A 470 -106.64 46.55 55.17
CA ASN A 470 -105.59 45.48 55.20
C ASN A 470 -104.28 46.00 55.91
N GLY A 471 -104.25 47.16 56.46
CA GLY A 471 -103.11 47.67 57.31
C GLY A 471 -101.92 48.18 56.58
N GLU A 472 -101.81 48.17 55.25
CA GLU A 472 -100.65 48.72 54.50
C GLU A 472 -100.73 50.20 54.34
N THR A 473 -99.80 50.95 54.95
CA THR A 473 -99.76 52.46 54.85
C THR A 473 -98.69 52.92 53.85
N ALA A 474 -97.80 52.05 53.45
CA ALA A 474 -96.77 52.33 52.49
C ALA A 474 -96.38 51.04 51.77
N LYS A 475 -95.95 51.08 50.53
CA LYS A 475 -95.38 50.03 49.75
C LYS A 475 -94.04 50.49 49.17
N SER A 476 -92.98 49.60 49.43
CA SER A 476 -91.69 49.80 48.76
C SER A 476 -91.82 49.32 47.30
N CYS A 477 -91.34 50.08 46.37
CA CYS A 477 -91.32 49.84 44.92
C CYS A 477 -89.99 50.19 44.35
N LYS A 478 -89.40 49.26 43.62
CA LYS A 478 -88.16 49.53 42.85
C LYS A 478 -88.53 50.14 41.50
#